data_3b1f50771422e66455094fb2b4a12d07
#
_entry.id   3b1f50771422e66455094fb2b4a12d07
#
_cell.length_a   1.000
_cell.length_b   1.000
_cell.length_c   1.000
_cell.angle_alpha   90.00
_cell.angle_beta   90.00
_cell.angle_gamma   90.00
#
_symmetry.space_group_name_H-M   'P 1'
#
loop_
_entity.id
_entity.type
_entity.pdbx_description
1 polymer ?
#
loop_
_entity_poly.entity_id
_entity_poly.type
_entity_poly.pdbx_seq_one_letter_code
_entity_poly.pdbx_strand_id
1 'polypeptide(L)'
;MREKYDAELKNLNASIIKMGKMIEVAIENSVVALLGRDTATAKVIATNDDKIDDMEKDIESQCLRLLLQQQPMASDLRIITAALKMITDMERIGDHAADIADLIIELPDFSYSNMNAIAQIGSEIIKMLNDSVESYINRDFNAAKNVIAHDDVIDELYYAIKKDLVEKIKKTDQGEQILDYLLIAKYFERIGDHCTNIAEWVIFAVTGERKTER
;
A
#
# COMPACT_ATOMS: atom_id res chain seq x y z
N MET A 1 -30.31 5.77 17.56
CA MET A 1 -29.92 5.61 16.14
C MET A 1 -28.52 6.13 15.90
N ARG A 2 -28.20 7.38 16.22
CA ARG A 2 -26.85 7.96 16.02
C ARG A 2 -25.73 7.26 16.79
N GLU A 3 -25.95 6.92 18.08
CA GLU A 3 -24.98 6.19 18.89
C GLU A 3 -24.58 4.83 18.30
N LYS A 4 -25.56 4.11 17.71
CA LYS A 4 -25.28 2.84 17.04
C LYS A 4 -24.45 3.05 15.78
N TYR A 5 -24.76 4.08 14.98
CA TYR A 5 -23.98 4.45 13.81
C TYR A 5 -22.53 4.79 14.20
N ASP A 6 -22.36 5.62 15.22
CA ASP A 6 -21.01 6.03 15.67
C ASP A 6 -20.19 4.85 16.20
N ALA A 7 -20.83 3.86 16.85
CA ALA A 7 -20.17 2.62 17.27
C ALA A 7 -19.77 1.75 16.07
N GLU A 8 -20.64 1.58 15.06
CA GLU A 8 -20.33 0.82 13.85
C GLU A 8 -19.23 1.51 13.00
N LEU A 9 -19.21 2.83 12.94
CA LEU A 9 -18.15 3.59 12.27
C LEU A 9 -16.79 3.43 12.99
N LYS A 10 -16.78 3.38 14.32
CA LYS A 10 -15.57 3.07 15.09
C LYS A 10 -15.04 1.66 14.79
N ASN A 11 -15.94 0.69 14.66
CA ASN A 11 -15.56 -0.68 14.29
C ASN A 11 -14.97 -0.73 12.87
N LEU A 12 -15.58 -0.02 11.92
CA LEU A 12 -15.06 0.12 10.56
C LEU A 12 -13.65 0.70 10.56
N ASN A 13 -13.43 1.79 11.28
CA ASN A 13 -12.11 2.42 11.42
C ASN A 13 -11.08 1.46 12.03
N ALA A 14 -11.46 0.70 13.06
CA ALA A 14 -10.58 -0.30 13.67
C ALA A 14 -10.21 -1.42 12.69
N SER A 15 -11.15 -1.84 11.83
CA SER A 15 -10.89 -2.85 10.79
C SER A 15 -9.93 -2.32 9.71
N ILE A 16 -10.08 -1.07 9.28
CA ILE A 16 -9.17 -0.41 8.32
C ILE A 16 -7.76 -0.30 8.91
N ILE A 17 -7.62 0.13 10.16
CA ILE A 17 -6.32 0.19 10.86
C ILE A 17 -5.68 -1.21 10.92
N LYS A 18 -6.48 -2.24 11.23
CA LYS A 18 -5.99 -3.62 11.27
C LYS A 18 -5.47 -4.08 9.91
N MET A 19 -6.22 -3.82 8.83
CA MET A 19 -5.81 -4.13 7.46
C MET A 19 -4.50 -3.40 7.11
N GLY A 20 -4.39 -2.10 7.43
CA GLY A 20 -3.16 -1.32 7.24
C GLY A 20 -1.95 -1.94 7.94
N LYS A 21 -2.12 -2.43 9.19
CA LYS A 21 -1.05 -3.11 9.92
C LYS A 21 -0.65 -4.47 9.31
N MET A 22 -1.59 -5.21 8.74
CA MET A 22 -1.28 -6.46 8.03
C MET A 22 -0.44 -6.17 6.78
N ILE A 23 -0.78 -5.15 6.03
CA ILE A 23 -0.06 -4.71 4.82
C ILE A 23 1.33 -4.16 5.19
N GLU A 24 1.43 -3.32 6.23
CA GLU A 24 2.72 -2.82 6.74
C GLU A 24 3.67 -3.98 7.03
N VAL A 25 3.20 -5.01 7.75
CA VAL A 25 4.01 -6.20 8.07
C VAL A 25 4.39 -6.97 6.81
N ALA A 26 3.52 -7.07 5.80
CA ALA A 26 3.84 -7.71 4.53
C ALA A 26 4.96 -6.96 3.79
N ILE A 27 4.90 -5.63 3.71
CA ILE A 27 5.92 -4.80 3.08
C ILE A 27 7.26 -4.89 3.85
N GLU A 28 7.24 -4.76 5.18
CA GLU A 28 8.45 -4.88 6.02
C GLU A 28 9.14 -6.23 5.80
N ASN A 29 8.36 -7.31 5.86
CA ASN A 29 8.89 -8.65 5.67
C ASN A 29 9.41 -8.87 4.24
N SER A 30 8.79 -8.27 3.21
CA SER A 30 9.27 -8.32 1.82
C SER A 30 10.64 -7.65 1.71
N VAL A 31 10.84 -6.49 2.34
CA VAL A 31 12.13 -5.81 2.38
C VAL A 31 13.18 -6.66 3.13
N VAL A 32 12.82 -7.19 4.30
CA VAL A 32 13.74 -8.05 5.09
C VAL A 32 14.10 -9.33 4.34
N ALA A 33 13.11 -9.99 3.74
CA ALA A 33 13.34 -11.20 2.94
C ALA A 33 14.25 -10.93 1.74
N LEU A 34 14.05 -9.82 1.05
CA LEU A 34 14.90 -9.41 -0.08
C LEU A 34 16.33 -9.13 0.37
N LEU A 35 16.53 -8.37 1.45
CA LEU A 35 17.86 -8.04 1.99
C LEU A 35 18.60 -9.28 2.50
N GLY A 36 17.87 -10.18 3.18
CA GLY A 36 18.39 -11.41 3.77
C GLY A 36 18.39 -12.62 2.83
N ARG A 37 17.77 -12.50 1.64
CA ARG A 37 17.50 -13.63 0.73
C ARG A 37 16.76 -14.78 1.41
N ASP A 38 15.82 -14.41 2.25
CA ASP A 38 15.03 -15.36 3.04
C ASP A 38 13.78 -15.81 2.26
N THR A 39 13.96 -16.85 1.45
CA THR A 39 12.85 -17.45 0.68
C THR A 39 11.80 -18.10 1.58
N ALA A 40 12.13 -18.45 2.83
CA ALA A 40 11.14 -18.98 3.76
C ALA A 40 10.17 -17.89 4.22
N THR A 41 10.69 -16.74 4.59
CA THR A 41 9.87 -15.55 4.91
C THR A 41 9.06 -15.10 3.69
N ALA A 42 9.65 -15.08 2.49
CA ALA A 42 8.93 -14.75 1.26
C ALA A 42 7.72 -15.67 1.01
N LYS A 43 7.87 -16.99 1.18
CA LYS A 43 6.75 -17.94 1.08
C LYS A 43 5.63 -17.67 2.07
N VAL A 44 5.96 -17.21 3.27
CA VAL A 44 4.95 -16.84 4.29
C VAL A 44 4.17 -15.61 3.84
N ILE A 45 4.83 -14.62 3.22
CA ILE A 45 4.16 -13.41 2.71
C ILE A 45 3.18 -13.80 1.61
N ALA A 46 3.64 -14.51 0.58
CA ALA A 46 2.82 -14.95 -0.56
C ALA A 46 1.57 -15.75 -0.11
N THR A 47 1.70 -16.59 0.93
CA THR A 47 0.57 -17.37 1.47
C THR A 47 -0.37 -16.59 2.39
N ASN A 48 0.07 -15.46 2.95
CA ASN A 48 -0.75 -14.66 3.86
C ASN A 48 -1.60 -13.60 3.16
N ASP A 49 -1.45 -13.44 1.86
CA ASP A 49 -2.19 -12.49 1.04
C ASP A 49 -3.71 -12.74 1.12
N ASP A 50 -4.16 -13.98 1.06
CA ASP A 50 -5.56 -14.38 1.27
C ASP A 50 -6.20 -13.74 2.53
N LYS A 51 -5.40 -13.42 3.56
CA LYS A 51 -5.90 -12.80 4.80
C LYS A 51 -6.20 -11.31 4.62
N ILE A 52 -5.48 -10.63 3.72
CA ILE A 52 -5.72 -9.24 3.37
C ILE A 52 -6.99 -9.16 2.52
N ASP A 53 -7.17 -10.08 1.58
CA ASP A 53 -8.39 -10.24 0.79
C ASP A 53 -9.63 -10.48 1.66
N ASP A 54 -9.51 -11.40 2.63
CA ASP A 54 -10.61 -11.69 3.55
C ASP A 54 -10.94 -10.46 4.42
N MET A 55 -9.93 -9.66 4.79
CA MET A 55 -10.14 -8.42 5.52
C MET A 55 -10.83 -7.36 4.65
N GLU A 56 -10.48 -7.26 3.34
CA GLU A 56 -11.20 -6.39 2.40
C GLU A 56 -12.68 -6.73 2.35
N LYS A 57 -13.03 -8.01 2.13
CA LYS A 57 -14.42 -8.51 2.09
C LYS A 57 -15.18 -8.22 3.38
N ASP A 58 -14.52 -8.40 4.52
CA ASP A 58 -15.10 -8.10 5.84
C ASP A 58 -15.40 -6.61 6.00
N ILE A 59 -14.49 -5.73 5.59
CA ILE A 59 -14.67 -4.27 5.65
C ILE A 59 -15.74 -3.82 4.66
N GLU A 60 -15.76 -4.36 3.43
CA GLU A 60 -16.82 -4.12 2.46
C GLU A 60 -18.20 -4.44 3.06
N SER A 61 -18.33 -5.60 3.70
CA SER A 61 -19.57 -6.01 4.38
C SER A 61 -19.98 -5.06 5.51
N GLN A 62 -19.02 -4.49 6.25
CA GLN A 62 -19.28 -3.47 7.28
C GLN A 62 -19.77 -2.17 6.63
N CYS A 63 -19.16 -1.71 5.55
CA CYS A 63 -19.59 -0.53 4.80
C CYS A 63 -21.01 -0.67 4.27
N LEU A 64 -21.33 -1.82 3.64
CA LEU A 64 -22.67 -2.10 3.12
C LEU A 64 -23.74 -2.10 4.25
N ARG A 65 -23.42 -2.67 5.41
CA ARG A 65 -24.32 -2.62 6.57
C ARG A 65 -24.59 -1.19 7.04
N LEU A 66 -23.56 -0.35 7.11
CA LEU A 66 -23.70 1.07 7.47
C LEU A 66 -24.60 1.82 6.47
N LEU A 67 -24.44 1.56 5.17
CA LEU A 67 -25.25 2.17 4.11
C LEU A 67 -26.73 1.75 4.20
N LEU A 68 -26.99 0.45 4.43
CA LEU A 68 -28.36 -0.10 4.40
C LEU A 68 -29.16 0.18 5.67
N GLN A 69 -28.52 0.16 6.84
CA GLN A 69 -29.23 0.13 8.11
C GLN A 69 -29.41 1.50 8.75
N GLN A 70 -28.60 2.50 8.40
CA GLN A 70 -28.46 3.70 9.22
C GLN A 70 -28.94 4.99 8.54
N GLN A 71 -29.36 4.96 7.28
CA GLN A 71 -29.73 6.15 6.51
C GLN A 71 -28.69 7.27 6.67
N PRO A 72 -27.45 7.07 6.19
CA PRO A 72 -26.34 7.98 6.42
C PRO A 72 -26.63 9.36 5.84
N MET A 73 -26.22 10.41 6.54
CA MET A 73 -26.22 11.78 6.01
C MET A 73 -25.20 11.91 4.87
N ALA A 74 -25.28 12.97 4.08
CA ALA A 74 -24.39 13.17 2.93
C ALA A 74 -22.90 13.09 3.28
N SER A 75 -22.47 13.60 4.43
CA SER A 75 -21.08 13.47 4.93
C SER A 75 -20.71 12.03 5.29
N ASP A 76 -21.64 11.31 5.95
CA ASP A 76 -21.44 9.93 6.34
C ASP A 76 -21.32 9.03 5.09
N LEU A 77 -22.15 9.30 4.08
CA LEU A 77 -22.12 8.59 2.80
C LEU A 77 -20.76 8.74 2.13
N ARG A 78 -20.16 9.94 2.11
CA ARG A 78 -18.84 10.16 1.53
C ARG A 78 -17.74 9.38 2.25
N ILE A 79 -17.78 9.37 3.60
CA ILE A 79 -16.81 8.63 4.41
C ILE A 79 -16.88 7.12 4.10
N ILE A 80 -18.09 6.54 4.06
CA ILE A 80 -18.24 5.11 3.77
C ILE A 80 -17.84 4.81 2.31
N THR A 81 -18.17 5.69 1.37
CA THR A 81 -17.79 5.52 -0.03
C THR A 81 -16.26 5.58 -0.20
N ALA A 82 -15.60 6.50 0.51
CA ALA A 82 -14.14 6.56 0.53
C ALA A 82 -13.54 5.27 1.10
N ALA A 83 -14.06 4.76 2.23
CA ALA A 83 -13.62 3.49 2.80
C ALA A 83 -13.70 2.34 1.79
N LEU A 84 -14.85 2.19 1.09
CA LEU A 84 -15.05 1.16 0.07
C LEU A 84 -14.02 1.22 -1.07
N LYS A 85 -13.56 2.42 -1.40
CA LYS A 85 -12.55 2.60 -2.44
C LYS A 85 -11.13 2.39 -1.94
N MET A 86 -10.87 2.88 -0.73
CA MET A 86 -9.56 2.72 -0.07
C MET A 86 -9.20 1.25 0.14
N ILE A 87 -10.15 0.41 0.58
CA ILE A 87 -9.85 -0.99 0.85
C ILE A 87 -9.43 -1.76 -0.41
N THR A 88 -9.94 -1.39 -1.57
CA THR A 88 -9.49 -1.96 -2.85
C THR A 88 -8.05 -1.54 -3.17
N ASP A 89 -7.68 -0.26 -2.93
CA ASP A 89 -6.29 0.16 -3.07
C ASP A 89 -5.39 -0.52 -2.01
N MET A 90 -5.90 -0.74 -0.79
CA MET A 90 -5.18 -1.46 0.27
C MET A 90 -4.95 -2.93 -0.09
N GLU A 91 -5.94 -3.63 -0.65
CA GLU A 91 -5.78 -5.00 -1.17
C GLU A 91 -4.70 -5.04 -2.25
N ARG A 92 -4.72 -4.10 -3.23
CA ARG A 92 -3.67 -4.00 -4.25
C ARG A 92 -2.27 -3.80 -3.69
N ILE A 93 -2.13 -3.09 -2.59
CA ILE A 93 -0.85 -2.97 -1.89
C ILE A 93 -0.40 -4.34 -1.34
N GLY A 94 -1.34 -5.12 -0.79
CA GLY A 94 -1.09 -6.50 -0.35
C GLY A 94 -0.64 -7.39 -1.50
N ASP A 95 -1.40 -7.40 -2.62
CA ASP A 95 -1.05 -8.10 -3.86
C ASP A 95 0.39 -7.80 -4.29
N HIS A 96 0.78 -6.52 -4.33
CA HIS A 96 2.13 -6.15 -4.74
C HIS A 96 3.21 -6.58 -3.74
N ALA A 97 2.91 -6.64 -2.45
CA ALA A 97 3.84 -7.21 -1.48
C ALA A 97 4.02 -8.73 -1.69
N ALA A 98 2.96 -9.43 -2.08
CA ALA A 98 3.00 -10.85 -2.46
C ALA A 98 3.75 -11.05 -3.79
N ASP A 99 3.51 -10.22 -4.82
CA ASP A 99 4.26 -10.22 -6.09
C ASP A 99 5.77 -10.07 -5.84
N ILE A 100 6.16 -9.15 -4.95
CA ILE A 100 7.57 -8.99 -4.56
C ILE A 100 8.09 -10.27 -3.89
N ALA A 101 7.30 -10.89 -3.03
CA ALA A 101 7.70 -12.12 -2.35
C ALA A 101 7.88 -13.28 -3.34
N ASP A 102 7.02 -13.42 -4.33
CA ASP A 102 7.15 -14.42 -5.39
C ASP A 102 8.43 -14.22 -6.21
N LEU A 103 8.75 -12.99 -6.57
CA LEU A 103 10.04 -12.69 -7.24
C LEU A 103 11.24 -13.07 -6.36
N ILE A 104 11.18 -12.81 -5.04
CA ILE A 104 12.26 -13.18 -4.10
C ILE A 104 12.46 -14.70 -4.04
N ILE A 105 11.38 -15.49 -4.11
CA ILE A 105 11.45 -16.95 -4.10
C ILE A 105 12.20 -17.47 -5.35
N GLU A 106 12.02 -16.83 -6.48
CA GLU A 106 12.60 -17.23 -7.77
C GLU A 106 13.97 -16.60 -8.03
N LEU A 107 14.37 -15.57 -7.24
CA LEU A 107 15.62 -14.85 -7.43
C LEU A 107 16.84 -15.79 -7.33
N PRO A 108 17.65 -15.90 -8.39
CA PRO A 108 18.90 -16.64 -8.34
C PRO A 108 19.92 -15.97 -7.41
N ASP A 109 21.03 -16.65 -7.20
CA ASP A 109 22.11 -16.21 -6.29
C ASP A 109 22.89 -15.01 -6.84
N PHE A 110 22.22 -13.88 -7.03
CA PHE A 110 22.77 -12.60 -7.46
C PHE A 110 22.70 -11.56 -6.36
N SER A 111 23.74 -10.76 -6.19
CA SER A 111 23.80 -9.69 -5.20
C SER A 111 23.69 -8.33 -5.88
N TYR A 112 22.55 -7.67 -5.70
CA TYR A 112 22.42 -6.26 -6.04
C TYR A 112 23.19 -5.42 -5.00
N SER A 113 24.13 -4.60 -5.45
CA SER A 113 25.05 -3.89 -4.53
C SER A 113 24.42 -2.67 -3.87
N ASN A 114 23.28 -2.15 -4.37
CA ASN A 114 22.61 -0.98 -3.82
C ASN A 114 21.32 -1.35 -3.09
N MET A 115 21.38 -2.35 -2.21
CA MET A 115 20.23 -2.79 -1.42
C MET A 115 19.72 -1.70 -0.46
N ASN A 116 20.55 -0.72 -0.11
CA ASN A 116 20.14 0.42 0.74
C ASN A 116 19.03 1.25 0.07
N ALA A 117 19.06 1.44 -1.25
CA ALA A 117 18.02 2.18 -1.97
C ALA A 117 16.67 1.44 -1.91
N ILE A 118 16.69 0.10 -1.98
CA ILE A 118 15.50 -0.74 -1.83
C ILE A 118 14.95 -0.68 -0.39
N ALA A 119 15.82 -0.75 0.61
CA ALA A 119 15.40 -0.58 1.99
C ALA A 119 14.78 0.80 2.24
N GLN A 120 15.34 1.85 1.61
CA GLN A 120 14.84 3.20 1.72
C GLN A 120 13.45 3.35 1.08
N ILE A 121 13.24 2.88 -0.16
CA ILE A 121 11.93 2.96 -0.82
C ILE A 121 10.87 2.21 0.00
N GLY A 122 11.19 1.03 0.55
CA GLY A 122 10.29 0.29 1.43
C GLY A 122 9.89 1.08 2.69
N SER A 123 10.85 1.76 3.34
CA SER A 123 10.55 2.55 4.54
C SER A 123 9.69 3.79 4.25
N GLU A 124 9.91 4.46 3.12
CA GLU A 124 9.10 5.61 2.70
C GLU A 124 7.67 5.20 2.33
N ILE A 125 7.50 4.05 1.70
CA ILE A 125 6.19 3.47 1.37
C ILE A 125 5.41 3.13 2.64
N ILE A 126 6.03 2.49 3.63
CA ILE A 126 5.40 2.18 4.91
C ILE A 126 4.90 3.45 5.59
N LYS A 127 5.70 4.52 5.54
CA LYS A 127 5.29 5.82 6.03
C LYS A 127 4.08 6.36 5.27
N MET A 128 4.08 6.32 3.94
CA MET A 128 2.95 6.76 3.11
C MET A 128 1.67 5.98 3.43
N LEU A 129 1.75 4.66 3.58
CA LEU A 129 0.63 3.81 3.96
C LEU A 129 0.05 4.23 5.31
N ASN A 130 0.88 4.35 6.33
CA ASN A 130 0.46 4.74 7.67
C ASN A 130 -0.16 6.14 7.68
N ASP A 131 0.49 7.12 7.05
CA ASP A 131 0.01 8.49 6.94
C ASP A 131 -1.32 8.57 6.17
N SER A 132 -1.51 7.76 5.11
CA SER A 132 -2.75 7.71 4.35
C SER A 132 -3.92 7.17 5.18
N VAL A 133 -3.71 6.06 5.89
CA VAL A 133 -4.72 5.46 6.79
C VAL A 133 -5.04 6.41 7.95
N GLU A 134 -4.03 7.00 8.58
CA GLU A 134 -4.23 7.97 9.67
C GLU A 134 -4.99 9.21 9.21
N SER A 135 -4.68 9.73 8.01
CA SER A 135 -5.39 10.87 7.43
C SER A 135 -6.88 10.59 7.22
N TYR A 136 -7.25 9.35 6.85
CA TYR A 136 -8.65 8.93 6.75
C TYR A 136 -9.32 8.90 8.14
N ILE A 137 -8.69 8.28 9.12
CA ILE A 137 -9.24 8.14 10.49
C ILE A 137 -9.49 9.52 11.11
N ASN A 138 -8.54 10.44 10.94
CA ASN A 138 -8.59 11.79 11.49
C ASN A 138 -9.35 12.78 10.60
N ARG A 139 -9.72 12.39 9.37
CA ARG A 139 -10.32 13.25 8.33
C ARG A 139 -9.45 14.47 8.07
N ASP A 140 -8.15 14.26 8.01
CA ASP A 140 -7.16 15.32 7.87
C ASP A 140 -6.79 15.55 6.40
N PHE A 141 -7.38 16.61 5.83
CA PHE A 141 -7.13 17.04 4.47
C PHE A 141 -5.65 17.37 4.20
N ASN A 142 -4.97 18.01 5.18
CA ASN A 142 -3.59 18.43 4.98
C ASN A 142 -2.63 17.23 5.06
N ALA A 143 -2.87 16.28 5.98
CA ALA A 143 -2.13 15.04 6.04
C ALA A 143 -2.27 14.26 4.72
N ALA A 144 -3.48 14.12 4.16
CA ALA A 144 -3.70 13.48 2.87
C ALA A 144 -2.93 14.17 1.72
N LYS A 145 -2.91 15.51 1.69
CA LYS A 145 -2.10 16.25 0.69
C LYS A 145 -0.61 16.00 0.84
N ASN A 146 -0.12 15.84 2.06
CA ASN A 146 1.29 15.56 2.30
C ASN A 146 1.65 14.14 1.79
N VAL A 147 0.76 13.16 1.92
CA VAL A 147 0.96 11.81 1.33
C VAL A 147 1.11 11.91 -0.19
N ILE A 148 0.20 12.65 -0.87
CA ILE A 148 0.27 12.83 -2.32
C ILE A 148 1.60 13.51 -2.74
N ALA A 149 2.03 14.53 -2.00
CA ALA A 149 3.29 15.21 -2.28
C ALA A 149 4.53 14.34 -1.98
N HIS A 150 4.39 13.33 -1.12
CA HIS A 150 5.49 12.42 -0.78
C HIS A 150 5.78 11.39 -1.87
N ASP A 151 4.86 11.18 -2.79
CA ASP A 151 5.00 10.28 -3.93
C ASP A 151 6.20 10.64 -4.83
N ASP A 152 6.50 11.93 -4.97
CA ASP A 152 7.70 12.41 -5.68
C ASP A 152 9.00 11.77 -5.13
N VAL A 153 9.05 11.49 -3.81
CA VAL A 153 10.22 10.84 -3.18
C VAL A 153 10.34 9.38 -3.61
N ILE A 154 9.21 8.67 -3.72
CA ILE A 154 9.17 7.29 -4.20
C ILE A 154 9.63 7.22 -5.65
N ASP A 155 9.12 8.12 -6.48
CA ASP A 155 9.49 8.23 -7.89
C ASP A 155 11.00 8.49 -8.06
N GLU A 156 11.57 9.43 -7.31
CA GLU A 156 13.00 9.72 -7.34
C GLU A 156 13.84 8.50 -6.96
N LEU A 157 13.44 7.77 -5.91
CA LEU A 157 14.10 6.54 -5.48
C LEU A 157 14.01 5.43 -6.54
N TYR A 158 12.83 5.22 -7.14
CA TYR A 158 12.65 4.28 -8.23
C TYR A 158 13.54 4.62 -9.44
N TYR A 159 13.57 5.90 -9.86
CA TYR A 159 14.42 6.33 -10.97
C TYR A 159 15.91 6.17 -10.66
N ALA A 160 16.35 6.40 -9.42
CA ALA A 160 17.73 6.17 -9.01
C ALA A 160 18.11 4.67 -9.08
N ILE A 161 17.23 3.79 -8.56
CA ILE A 161 17.41 2.34 -8.65
C ILE A 161 17.48 1.88 -10.11
N LYS A 162 16.51 2.29 -10.93
CA LYS A 162 16.46 1.97 -12.36
C LYS A 162 17.72 2.40 -13.10
N LYS A 163 18.21 3.61 -12.83
CA LYS A 163 19.44 4.13 -13.47
C LYS A 163 20.67 3.29 -13.10
N ASP A 164 20.81 2.90 -11.83
CA ASP A 164 21.91 2.05 -11.36
C ASP A 164 21.83 0.65 -12.00
N LEU A 165 20.64 0.06 -12.07
CA LEU A 165 20.43 -1.25 -12.72
C LEU A 165 20.76 -1.21 -14.22
N VAL A 166 20.38 -0.15 -14.95
CA VAL A 166 20.73 0.04 -16.36
C VAL A 166 22.25 0.14 -16.57
N GLU A 167 22.99 0.78 -15.66
CA GLU A 167 24.46 0.81 -15.75
C GLU A 167 25.10 -0.54 -15.44
N LYS A 168 24.46 -1.37 -14.62
CA LYS A 168 24.93 -2.71 -14.29
C LYS A 168 24.71 -3.70 -15.42
N ILE A 169 23.55 -3.67 -16.10
CA ILE A 169 23.23 -4.59 -17.20
C ILE A 169 24.26 -4.48 -18.34
N LYS A 170 24.90 -3.33 -18.51
CA LYS A 170 25.98 -3.11 -19.51
C LYS A 170 27.29 -3.81 -19.14
N LYS A 171 27.44 -4.27 -17.89
CA LYS A 171 28.74 -4.75 -17.33
C LYS A 171 28.68 -6.21 -16.87
N THR A 172 27.55 -6.90 -17.04
CA THR A 172 27.35 -8.26 -16.55
C THR A 172 26.49 -9.07 -17.52
N ASP A 173 26.65 -10.38 -17.49
CA ASP A 173 25.80 -11.34 -18.20
C ASP A 173 24.53 -11.74 -17.40
N GLN A 174 24.32 -11.11 -16.25
CA GLN A 174 23.20 -11.40 -15.34
C GLN A 174 22.00 -10.50 -15.61
N GLY A 175 21.60 -10.37 -16.88
CA GLY A 175 20.53 -9.47 -17.30
C GLY A 175 19.15 -9.83 -16.72
N GLU A 176 18.86 -11.12 -16.58
CA GLU A 176 17.59 -11.63 -16.03
C GLU A 176 17.41 -11.20 -14.57
N GLN A 177 18.42 -11.40 -13.74
CA GLN A 177 18.40 -11.01 -12.33
C GLN A 177 18.25 -9.50 -12.14
N ILE A 178 18.84 -8.71 -13.04
CA ILE A 178 18.70 -7.25 -13.01
C ILE A 178 17.26 -6.82 -13.34
N LEU A 179 16.59 -7.54 -14.25
CA LEU A 179 15.18 -7.31 -14.57
C LEU A 179 14.27 -7.63 -13.38
N ASP A 180 14.55 -8.71 -12.64
CA ASP A 180 13.79 -9.06 -11.45
C ASP A 180 13.89 -7.95 -10.38
N TYR A 181 15.09 -7.43 -10.13
CA TYR A 181 15.26 -6.28 -9.23
C TYR A 181 14.54 -5.01 -9.72
N LEU A 182 14.49 -4.80 -11.05
CA LEU A 182 13.74 -3.69 -11.63
C LEU A 182 12.22 -3.86 -11.42
N LEU A 183 11.72 -5.09 -11.55
CA LEU A 183 10.32 -5.42 -11.30
C LEU A 183 9.97 -5.22 -9.82
N ILE A 184 10.81 -5.68 -8.90
CA ILE A 184 10.65 -5.44 -7.46
C ILE A 184 10.57 -3.93 -7.17
N ALA A 185 11.49 -3.14 -7.73
CA ALA A 185 11.47 -1.68 -7.57
C ALA A 185 10.20 -1.05 -8.15
N LYS A 186 9.68 -1.59 -9.27
CA LYS A 186 8.42 -1.11 -9.87
C LYS A 186 7.19 -1.49 -9.05
N TYR A 187 7.18 -2.63 -8.39
CA TYR A 187 6.10 -2.97 -7.45
C TYR A 187 6.11 -2.04 -6.23
N PHE A 188 7.27 -1.68 -5.71
CA PHE A 188 7.35 -0.68 -4.64
C PHE A 188 6.79 0.68 -5.08
N GLU A 189 7.13 1.16 -6.27
CA GLU A 189 6.58 2.40 -6.79
C GLU A 189 5.05 2.32 -6.95
N ARG A 190 4.50 1.19 -7.45
CA ARG A 190 3.05 0.98 -7.54
C ARG A 190 2.35 1.00 -6.17
N ILE A 191 3.00 0.51 -5.14
CA ILE A 191 2.48 0.62 -3.77
C ILE A 191 2.36 2.10 -3.37
N GLY A 192 3.34 2.94 -3.73
CA GLY A 192 3.28 4.40 -3.56
C GLY A 192 2.08 5.01 -4.28
N ASP A 193 1.88 4.67 -5.56
CA ASP A 193 0.70 5.06 -6.36
C ASP A 193 -0.62 4.74 -5.62
N HIS A 194 -0.75 3.53 -5.06
CA HIS A 194 -1.96 3.14 -4.32
C HIS A 194 -2.13 3.92 -3.01
N CYS A 195 -1.04 4.23 -2.29
CA CYS A 195 -1.11 5.12 -1.11
C CYS A 195 -1.60 6.53 -1.50
N THR A 196 -1.17 7.04 -2.65
CA THR A 196 -1.66 8.30 -3.22
C THR A 196 -3.15 8.22 -3.54
N ASN A 197 -3.63 7.13 -4.16
CA ASN A 197 -5.06 6.92 -4.40
C ASN A 197 -5.87 6.93 -3.09
N ILE A 198 -5.38 6.26 -2.03
CA ILE A 198 -6.00 6.28 -0.70
C ILE A 198 -6.14 7.72 -0.21
N ALA A 199 -5.06 8.52 -0.28
CA ALA A 199 -5.06 9.92 0.14
C ALA A 199 -6.05 10.79 -0.69
N GLU A 200 -6.19 10.54 -1.99
CA GLU A 200 -7.20 11.20 -2.83
C GLU A 200 -8.63 10.88 -2.35
N TRP A 201 -8.90 9.63 -1.95
CA TRP A 201 -10.19 9.26 -1.37
C TRP A 201 -10.45 9.93 -0.03
N VAL A 202 -9.41 10.17 0.78
CA VAL A 202 -9.54 10.97 2.01
C VAL A 202 -9.94 12.41 1.69
N ILE A 203 -9.29 13.03 0.69
CA ILE A 203 -9.66 14.37 0.23
C ILE A 203 -11.12 14.41 -0.20
N PHE A 204 -11.58 13.43 -0.98
CA PHE A 204 -12.98 13.32 -1.36
C PHE A 204 -13.92 13.16 -0.14
N ALA A 205 -13.56 12.33 0.84
CA ALA A 205 -14.36 12.15 2.05
C ALA A 205 -14.58 13.46 2.79
N VAL A 206 -13.56 14.32 2.85
CA VAL A 206 -13.59 15.60 3.56
C VAL A 206 -14.30 16.69 2.76
N THR A 207 -13.95 16.85 1.47
CA THR A 207 -14.38 17.99 0.66
C THR A 207 -15.61 17.71 -0.20
N GLY A 208 -15.83 16.45 -0.57
CA GLY A 208 -16.81 16.04 -1.57
C GLY A 208 -16.32 16.19 -3.02
N GLU A 209 -15.09 16.66 -3.22
CA GLU A 209 -14.48 16.84 -4.54
C GLU A 209 -13.33 15.86 -4.70
N ARG A 210 -13.31 15.11 -5.80
CA ARG A 210 -12.16 14.31 -6.21
C ARG A 210 -11.38 15.09 -7.25
N LYS A 211 -10.19 15.54 -6.92
CA LYS A 211 -9.26 16.07 -7.93
C LYS A 211 -8.63 14.90 -8.66
N THR A 212 -9.14 14.63 -9.85
CA THR A 212 -8.49 13.81 -10.87
C THR A 212 -7.69 14.75 -11.78
N GLU A 213 -6.57 15.25 -11.32
CA GLU A 213 -5.56 15.85 -12.20
C GLU A 213 -4.36 14.90 -12.21
N ARG A 214 -4.29 14.07 -13.24
CA ARG A 214 -3.05 13.40 -13.69
C ARG A 214 -2.47 14.17 -14.85
#